data_abd4f614ab47ba6c4c99351e65dbef30
#
_entry.id   abd4f614ab47ba6c4c99351e65dbef30
#
_cell.length_a   1.000
_cell.length_b   1.000
_cell.length_c   1.000
_cell.angle_alpha   90.00
_cell.angle_beta   90.00
_cell.angle_gamma   90.00
#
_symmetry.space_group_name_H-M   'P 1'
#
loop_
_entity.id
_entity.type
_entity.pdbx_description
1 polymer ?
#
loop_
_entity_poly.entity_id
_entity_poly.type
_entity_poly.pdbx_seq_one_letter_code
_entity_poly.pdbx_strand_id
1 'polypeptide(L)'
;MIENLSTALVEHQRVMSALQSMLPQFAEVATELRACIARGGKILLMGNGGSAADSQHIAAEIVGRFKKERRGLPAIALTTDTSILTSVGNDYGYEFI
;
A
#
# COMPACT_ATOMS: atom_id res chain seq x y z
N MET A 1 -28.01 13.78 -9.90
CA MET A 1 -27.42 12.89 -8.86
C MET A 1 -27.23 11.47 -9.37
N ILE A 2 -28.28 10.77 -9.80
CA ILE A 2 -28.20 9.38 -10.30
C ILE A 2 -27.28 9.26 -11.50
N GLU A 3 -27.31 10.19 -12.44
CA GLU A 3 -26.42 10.21 -13.62
C GLU A 3 -24.94 10.28 -13.21
N ASN A 4 -24.61 11.11 -12.21
CA ASN A 4 -23.23 11.21 -11.71
C ASN A 4 -22.77 9.92 -11.04
N LEU A 5 -23.64 9.28 -10.28
CA LEU A 5 -23.37 7.98 -9.65
C LEU A 5 -23.19 6.87 -10.69
N SER A 6 -24.05 6.87 -11.71
CA SER A 6 -23.94 5.92 -12.83
C SER A 6 -22.62 6.09 -13.59
N THR A 7 -22.25 7.33 -13.90
CA THR A 7 -20.98 7.65 -14.58
C THR A 7 -19.78 7.18 -13.76
N ALA A 8 -19.78 7.45 -12.45
CA ALA A 8 -18.71 7.01 -11.56
C ALA A 8 -18.60 5.48 -11.52
N LEU A 9 -19.73 4.78 -11.50
CA LEU A 9 -19.74 3.31 -11.51
C LEU A 9 -19.22 2.73 -12.82
N VAL A 10 -19.63 3.29 -13.95
CA VAL A 10 -19.16 2.88 -15.28
C VAL A 10 -17.63 3.09 -15.39
N GLU A 11 -17.13 4.23 -14.95
CA GLU A 11 -15.70 4.51 -14.95
C GLU A 11 -14.92 3.54 -14.05
N HIS A 12 -15.45 3.24 -12.87
CA HIS A 12 -14.86 2.24 -11.98
C HIS A 12 -14.77 0.87 -12.67
N GLN A 13 -15.84 0.41 -13.31
CA GLN A 13 -15.86 -0.86 -14.04
C GLN A 13 -14.85 -0.87 -15.19
N ARG A 14 -14.72 0.25 -15.93
CA ARG A 14 -13.74 0.40 -17.00
C ARG A 14 -12.31 0.25 -16.46
N VAL A 15 -11.97 0.93 -15.37
CA VAL A 15 -10.65 0.85 -14.73
C VAL A 15 -10.37 -0.56 -14.23
N MET A 16 -11.32 -1.19 -13.55
CA MET A 16 -11.17 -2.57 -13.06
C MET A 16 -10.94 -3.57 -14.20
N SER A 17 -11.65 -3.42 -15.31
CA SER A 17 -11.45 -4.27 -16.50
C SER A 17 -10.06 -4.08 -17.10
N ALA A 18 -9.55 -2.85 -17.13
CA ALA A 18 -8.21 -2.54 -17.62
C ALA A 18 -7.09 -3.20 -16.79
N LEU A 19 -7.31 -3.42 -15.49
CA LEU A 19 -6.33 -4.07 -14.63
C LEU A 19 -6.01 -5.51 -15.04
N GLN A 20 -6.88 -6.17 -15.80
CA GLN A 20 -6.62 -7.55 -16.26
C GLN A 20 -5.34 -7.65 -17.10
N SER A 21 -5.03 -6.64 -17.89
CA SER A 21 -3.80 -6.59 -18.68
C SER A 21 -2.54 -6.42 -17.82
N MET A 22 -2.68 -6.02 -16.56
CA MET A 22 -1.59 -5.80 -15.61
C MET A 22 -1.34 -7.00 -14.67
N LEU A 23 -2.12 -8.08 -14.80
CA LEU A 23 -1.94 -9.26 -13.95
C LEU A 23 -0.52 -9.84 -13.98
N PRO A 24 0.20 -9.87 -15.11
CA PRO A 24 1.60 -10.32 -15.11
C PRO A 24 2.49 -9.46 -14.21
N GLN A 25 2.37 -8.12 -14.26
CA GLN A 25 3.14 -7.23 -13.39
C GLN A 25 2.80 -7.43 -11.91
N PHE A 26 1.53 -7.64 -11.58
CA PHE A 26 1.14 -7.96 -10.21
C PHE A 26 1.77 -9.28 -9.72
N ALA A 27 1.85 -10.29 -10.59
CA ALA A 27 2.50 -11.55 -10.26
C ALA A 27 4.01 -11.39 -10.04
N GLU A 28 4.68 -10.54 -10.83
CA GLU A 28 6.09 -10.20 -10.63
C GLU A 28 6.32 -9.50 -9.29
N VAL A 29 5.52 -8.48 -8.96
CA VAL A 29 5.59 -7.77 -7.66
C VAL A 29 5.37 -8.76 -6.50
N ALA A 30 4.36 -9.61 -6.58
CA ALA A 30 4.10 -10.61 -5.55
C ALA A 30 5.27 -11.59 -5.38
N THR A 31 5.93 -11.96 -6.47
CA THR A 31 7.11 -12.82 -6.46
C THR A 31 8.28 -12.16 -5.76
N GLU A 32 8.54 -10.88 -6.05
CA GLU A 32 9.62 -10.11 -5.40
C GLU A 32 9.36 -9.91 -3.90
N LEU A 33 8.13 -9.59 -3.52
CA LEU A 33 7.77 -9.45 -2.10
C LEU A 33 8.00 -10.77 -1.34
N ARG A 34 7.61 -11.90 -1.92
CA ARG A 34 7.87 -13.23 -1.32
C ARG A 34 9.37 -13.52 -1.21
N ALA A 35 10.13 -13.26 -2.26
CA ALA A 35 11.57 -13.46 -2.28
C ALA A 35 12.27 -12.57 -1.24
N CYS A 36 11.85 -11.31 -1.11
CA CYS A 36 12.35 -10.38 -0.10
C CYS A 36 12.18 -10.96 1.32
N ILE A 37 10.98 -11.41 1.66
CA ILE A 37 10.70 -11.99 2.97
C ILE A 37 11.50 -13.29 3.18
N ALA A 38 11.60 -14.14 2.16
CA ALA A 38 12.32 -15.41 2.23
C ALA A 38 13.82 -15.24 2.53
N ARG A 39 14.43 -14.15 2.04
CA ARG A 39 15.85 -13.84 2.34
C ARG A 39 16.04 -12.97 3.59
N GLY A 40 15.03 -12.83 4.44
CA GLY A 40 15.11 -12.10 5.71
C GLY A 40 14.90 -10.59 5.60
N GLY A 41 14.42 -10.10 4.46
CA GLY A 41 14.06 -8.71 4.25
C GLY A 41 12.71 -8.35 4.87
N LYS A 42 12.31 -7.09 4.68
CA LYS A 42 11.02 -6.55 5.17
C LYS A 42 10.35 -5.71 4.08
N ILE A 43 9.06 -5.51 4.23
CA ILE A 43 8.26 -4.67 3.34
C ILE A 43 8.08 -3.30 4.00
N LEU A 44 8.43 -2.25 3.31
CA LEU A 44 8.21 -0.88 3.74
C LEU A 44 7.11 -0.26 2.87
N LEU A 45 6.09 0.31 3.52
CA LEU A 45 4.93 0.90 2.87
C LEU A 45 4.88 2.39 3.20
N MET A 46 4.61 3.20 2.19
CA MET A 46 4.54 4.64 2.35
C MET A 46 3.51 5.24 1.39
N GLY A 47 3.02 6.41 1.73
CA GLY A 47 2.06 7.14 0.93
C GLY A 47 1.54 8.35 1.69
N ASN A 48 0.73 9.16 1.03
CA ASN A 48 0.15 10.38 1.59
C ASN A 48 -1.37 10.28 1.66
N GLY A 49 -2.00 10.98 2.58
CA GLY A 49 -3.46 11.03 2.69
C GLY A 49 -4.08 9.64 2.81
N GLY A 50 -4.97 9.28 1.90
CA GLY A 50 -5.59 7.96 1.84
C GLY A 50 -4.57 6.84 1.68
N SER A 51 -3.52 7.06 0.89
CA SER A 51 -2.44 6.07 0.71
C SER A 51 -1.60 5.87 1.98
N ALA A 52 -1.51 6.86 2.86
CA ALA A 52 -0.90 6.67 4.19
C ALA A 52 -1.75 5.73 5.06
N ALA A 53 -3.08 5.88 5.01
CA ALA A 53 -4.00 4.97 5.68
C ALA A 53 -3.93 3.55 5.11
N ASP A 54 -3.87 3.42 3.78
CA ASP A 54 -3.70 2.13 3.10
C ASP A 54 -2.38 1.47 3.48
N SER A 55 -1.30 2.23 3.59
CA SER A 55 0.01 1.73 4.03
C SER A 55 -0.05 1.09 5.42
N GLN A 56 -0.73 1.74 6.36
CA GLN A 56 -0.95 1.20 7.71
C GLN A 56 -1.81 -0.06 7.67
N HIS A 57 -2.90 -0.03 6.91
CA HIS A 57 -3.80 -1.17 6.80
C HIS A 57 -3.10 -2.40 6.21
N ILE A 58 -2.38 -2.23 5.11
CA ILE A 58 -1.65 -3.31 4.45
C ILE A 58 -0.53 -3.84 5.35
N ALA A 59 0.22 -2.98 6.04
CA ALA A 59 1.22 -3.40 7.00
C ALA A 59 0.61 -4.27 8.11
N ALA A 60 -0.55 -3.89 8.63
CA ALA A 60 -1.27 -4.65 9.64
C ALA A 60 -1.68 -6.05 9.13
N GLU A 61 -2.14 -6.16 7.88
CA GLU A 61 -2.49 -7.44 7.26
C GLU A 61 -1.27 -8.36 7.07
N ILE A 62 -0.10 -7.78 6.78
CA ILE A 62 1.15 -8.53 6.61
C ILE A 62 1.70 -8.98 7.98
N VAL A 63 1.74 -8.09 8.96
CA VAL A 63 2.25 -8.37 10.31
C VAL A 63 1.32 -9.33 11.07
N GLY A 64 0.03 -9.11 11.01
CA GLY A 64 -0.97 -9.98 11.61
C GLY A 64 -1.28 -11.17 10.71
N ARG A 65 -2.41 -11.08 10.03
CA ARG A 65 -2.84 -12.07 9.04
C ARG A 65 -3.90 -11.49 8.11
N PHE A 66 -4.05 -12.08 6.96
CA PHE A 66 -5.15 -11.84 6.04
C PHE A 66 -5.67 -13.18 5.53
N LYS A 67 -6.96 -13.44 5.63
CA LYS A 67 -7.65 -14.67 5.22
C LYS A 67 -7.11 -15.99 5.79
N LYS A 68 -5.79 -16.16 5.89
CA LYS A 68 -5.13 -17.41 6.28
C LYS A 68 -4.35 -17.22 7.58
N GLU A 69 -4.52 -18.13 8.52
CA GLU A 69 -3.74 -18.17 9.75
C GLU A 69 -2.28 -18.54 9.43
N ARG A 70 -1.34 -17.72 9.87
CA ARG A 70 0.10 -17.90 9.66
C ARG A 70 0.88 -17.04 10.65
N ARG A 71 2.19 -17.27 10.75
CA ARG A 71 3.09 -16.39 11.49
C ARG A 71 3.08 -14.97 10.91
N GLY A 72 3.37 -13.98 11.73
CA GLY A 72 3.57 -12.60 11.28
C GLY A 72 4.74 -12.48 10.30
N LEU A 73 4.61 -11.57 9.34
CA LEU A 73 5.63 -11.27 8.36
C LEU A 73 6.11 -9.82 8.54
N PRO A 74 7.39 -9.52 8.22
CA PRO A 74 7.95 -8.20 8.52
C PRO A 74 7.45 -7.13 7.54
N ALA A 75 6.67 -6.18 8.05
CA ALA A 75 6.22 -5.01 7.31
C ALA A 75 6.14 -3.79 8.24
N ILE A 76 6.45 -2.63 7.72
CA ILE A 76 6.43 -1.36 8.44
C ILE A 76 5.77 -0.29 7.56
N ALA A 77 4.77 0.40 8.09
CA ALA A 77 4.26 1.62 7.47
C ALA A 77 5.10 2.81 7.94
N LEU A 78 5.73 3.50 7.01
CA LEU A 78 6.57 4.68 7.28
C LEU A 78 5.76 5.96 7.49
N THR A 79 4.47 5.84 7.72
CA THR A 79 3.52 6.96 7.78
C THR A 79 3.02 7.25 9.20
N THR A 80 3.59 6.62 10.21
CA THR A 80 3.06 6.65 11.59
C THR A 80 3.91 7.43 12.59
N ASP A 81 5.19 7.65 12.32
CA ASP A 81 6.05 8.43 13.19
C ASP A 81 5.89 9.93 12.92
N THR A 82 4.88 10.52 13.55
CA THR A 82 4.54 11.93 13.35
C THR A 82 5.64 12.88 13.84
N SER A 83 6.45 12.47 14.81
CA SER A 83 7.58 13.27 15.29
C SER A 83 8.67 13.39 14.25
N ILE A 84 9.06 12.30 13.60
CA ILE A 84 10.03 12.32 12.49
C ILE A 84 9.45 13.08 11.31
N LEU A 85 8.23 12.74 10.88
CA LEU A 85 7.58 13.35 9.72
C LEU A 85 7.48 14.88 9.86
N THR A 86 7.05 15.35 11.03
CA THR A 86 6.84 16.79 11.24
C THR A 86 8.14 17.54 11.50
N SER A 87 9.10 16.98 12.22
CA SER A 87 10.37 17.66 12.47
C SER A 87 11.21 17.75 11.20
N VAL A 88 11.35 16.69 10.44
CA VAL A 88 12.09 16.69 9.16
C VAL A 88 11.40 17.63 8.16
N GLY A 89 10.08 17.55 8.05
CA GLY A 89 9.32 18.44 7.17
C GLY A 89 9.45 19.92 7.53
N ASN A 90 9.48 20.26 8.83
CA ASN A 90 9.69 21.62 9.30
C ASN A 90 11.11 22.13 9.09
N ASP A 91 12.12 21.30 9.37
CA ASP A 91 13.51 21.73 9.41
C ASP A 91 14.16 21.70 8.02
N TYR A 92 13.77 20.77 7.15
CA TYR A 92 14.44 20.53 5.87
C TYR A 92 13.53 20.62 4.66
N GLY A 93 12.22 20.47 4.82
CA GLY A 93 11.23 20.46 3.76
C GLY A 93 10.58 19.08 3.59
N TYR A 94 9.38 19.08 3.01
CA TYR A 94 8.57 17.86 2.86
C TYR A 94 9.21 16.79 1.96
N GLU A 95 10.02 17.23 1.00
CA GLU A 95 10.74 16.35 0.07
C GLU A 95 11.80 15.46 0.73
N PHE A 96 12.12 15.72 2.00
CA PHE A 96 13.11 14.95 2.78
C PHE A 96 12.48 13.96 3.76
N ILE A 97 11.15 13.90 3.76
CA ILE A 97 10.43 12.94 4.61
C ILE A 97 10.52 11.52 4.06
#